data_6e6160b537e9347f5ca9df92339c0295
#
_entry.id   6e6160b537e9347f5ca9df92339c0295
#
_cell.length_a   1.000
_cell.length_b   1.000
_cell.length_c   1.000
_cell.angle_alpha   90.00
_cell.angle_beta   90.00
_cell.angle_gamma   90.00
#
_symmetry.space_group_name_H-M   'P 1'
#
loop_
_entity.id
_entity.type
_entity.pdbx_description
1 polymer ?
#
loop_
_entity_poly.entity_id
_entity_poly.type
_entity_poly.pdbx_seq_one_letter_code
_entity_poly.pdbx_strand_id
1 'polypeptide(L)'
;FDSGLSYEIAALTEPLAVAYRAVYKISDQQIAEAHHVMVIGAGTIGMMALLLLKMRKAKNIIVSDTSPYRLDLALRLGADHIVNPLEKDVIEAVRTITGNTMCDISFEAVGTAKSARASLDVLRIGATAIWIGNAQKFVEVDMQKIVTTELVIRGNYVYDFDSFRESLKLLENGSIKVEALI
;
A
#
# COMPACT_ATOMS: atom_id res chain seq x y z
N PHE A 1 0.29 -9.47 -28.57
CA PHE A 1 1.21 -8.86 -27.60
C PHE A 1 2.46 -8.43 -28.36
N ASP A 2 2.48 -7.21 -28.83
CA ASP A 2 3.59 -6.68 -29.63
C ASP A 2 4.18 -5.42 -28.95
N SER A 3 4.29 -5.49 -27.62
CA SER A 3 4.65 -4.33 -26.79
C SER A 3 6.16 -4.17 -26.57
N GLY A 4 6.98 -5.13 -27.00
CA GLY A 4 8.42 -5.14 -26.68
C GLY A 4 8.75 -5.44 -25.22
N LEU A 5 7.76 -5.73 -24.37
CA LEU A 5 7.98 -6.15 -23.00
C LEU A 5 8.52 -7.59 -22.92
N SER A 6 9.44 -7.86 -22.00
CA SER A 6 9.80 -9.24 -21.68
C SER A 6 8.61 -9.97 -21.03
N TYR A 7 8.60 -11.31 -21.12
CA TYR A 7 7.53 -12.11 -20.51
C TYR A 7 7.47 -11.96 -18.98
N GLU A 8 8.61 -11.79 -18.33
CA GLU A 8 8.74 -11.57 -16.89
C GLU A 8 8.05 -10.26 -16.49
N ILE A 9 8.32 -9.15 -17.21
CA ILE A 9 7.66 -7.87 -16.95
C ILE A 9 6.17 -7.96 -17.28
N ALA A 10 5.82 -8.57 -18.40
CA ALA A 10 4.42 -8.73 -18.79
C ALA A 10 3.60 -9.54 -17.76
N ALA A 11 4.20 -10.55 -17.13
CA ALA A 11 3.56 -11.33 -16.07
C ALA A 11 3.22 -10.49 -14.83
N LEU A 12 3.97 -9.40 -14.60
CA LEU A 12 3.70 -8.48 -13.48
C LEU A 12 2.49 -7.56 -13.72
N THR A 13 1.88 -7.58 -14.91
CA THR A 13 0.63 -6.82 -15.17
C THR A 13 -0.48 -7.23 -14.23
N GLU A 14 -0.61 -8.54 -13.94
CA GLU A 14 -1.66 -9.07 -13.07
C GLU A 14 -1.55 -8.52 -11.63
N PRO A 15 -0.44 -8.69 -10.90
CA PRO A 15 -0.32 -8.14 -9.55
C PRO A 15 -0.31 -6.61 -9.54
N LEU A 16 0.17 -5.96 -10.60
CA LEU A 16 0.08 -4.50 -10.73
C LEU A 16 -1.38 -4.05 -10.85
N ALA A 17 -2.22 -4.78 -11.57
CA ALA A 17 -3.65 -4.47 -11.69
C ALA A 17 -4.38 -4.56 -10.34
N VAL A 18 -4.02 -5.53 -9.47
CA VAL A 18 -4.54 -5.62 -8.10
C VAL A 18 -4.18 -4.36 -7.30
N ALA A 19 -2.91 -3.96 -7.33
CA ALA A 19 -2.45 -2.77 -6.64
C ALA A 19 -3.04 -1.48 -7.25
N TYR A 20 -3.16 -1.40 -8.57
CA TYR A 20 -3.76 -0.29 -9.29
C TYR A 20 -5.19 -0.06 -8.81
N ARG A 21 -6.05 -1.09 -8.87
CA ARG A 21 -7.42 -0.98 -8.41
C ARG A 21 -7.52 -0.51 -6.95
N ALA A 22 -6.64 -1.01 -6.09
CA ALA A 22 -6.61 -0.62 -4.68
C ALA A 22 -6.24 0.84 -4.49
N VAL A 23 -5.16 1.29 -5.15
CA VAL A 23 -4.64 2.67 -5.03
C VAL A 23 -5.61 3.68 -5.64
N TYR A 24 -6.30 3.33 -6.73
CA TYR A 24 -7.28 4.19 -7.39
C TYR A 24 -8.68 4.19 -6.73
N LYS A 25 -8.88 3.47 -5.61
CA LYS A 25 -10.01 3.71 -4.72
C LYS A 25 -9.89 5.03 -3.95
N ILE A 26 -8.71 5.59 -3.88
CA ILE A 26 -8.42 6.91 -3.32
C ILE A 26 -8.33 7.91 -4.48
N SER A 27 -9.11 8.98 -4.42
CA SER A 27 -9.10 10.03 -5.45
C SER A 27 -7.78 10.78 -5.51
N ASP A 28 -7.49 11.46 -6.63
CA ASP A 28 -6.28 12.29 -6.76
C ASP A 28 -6.26 13.42 -5.73
N GLN A 29 -7.43 13.99 -5.42
CA GLN A 29 -7.56 15.01 -4.37
C GLN A 29 -7.16 14.45 -3.00
N GLN A 30 -7.67 13.27 -2.61
CA GLN A 30 -7.31 12.64 -1.34
C GLN A 30 -5.82 12.30 -1.25
N ILE A 31 -5.20 11.87 -2.35
CA ILE A 31 -3.73 11.64 -2.39
C ILE A 31 -2.96 12.97 -2.24
N ALA A 32 -3.40 14.03 -2.93
CA ALA A 32 -2.73 15.33 -2.87
C ALA A 32 -2.83 16.00 -1.48
N GLU A 33 -3.95 15.80 -0.79
CA GLU A 33 -4.22 16.31 0.56
C GLU A 33 -3.57 15.45 1.66
N ALA A 34 -3.30 14.16 1.40
CA ALA A 34 -2.68 13.27 2.35
C ALA A 34 -1.25 13.72 2.70
N HIS A 35 -0.95 13.85 3.99
CA HIS A 35 0.38 14.16 4.50
C HIS A 35 1.22 12.90 4.68
N HIS A 36 0.60 11.79 5.14
CA HIS A 36 1.27 10.52 5.39
C HIS A 36 0.43 9.36 4.87
N VAL A 37 1.06 8.48 4.11
CA VAL A 37 0.44 7.26 3.57
C VAL A 37 1.24 6.06 4.04
N MET A 38 0.58 5.02 4.54
CA MET A 38 1.26 3.80 4.99
C MET A 38 0.91 2.61 4.12
N VAL A 39 1.93 1.82 3.76
CA VAL A 39 1.79 0.50 3.12
C VAL A 39 2.26 -0.56 4.11
N ILE A 40 1.39 -1.49 4.46
CA ILE A 40 1.68 -2.60 5.37
C ILE A 40 1.81 -3.88 4.55
N GLY A 41 3.02 -4.45 4.59
CA GLY A 41 3.44 -5.55 3.74
C GLY A 41 4.15 -5.06 2.48
N ALA A 42 5.46 -5.36 2.39
CA ALA A 42 6.32 -5.06 1.25
C ALA A 42 6.51 -6.30 0.34
N GLY A 43 5.48 -7.13 0.20
CA GLY A 43 5.40 -8.14 -0.85
C GLY A 43 5.14 -7.52 -2.21
N THR A 44 4.94 -8.34 -3.23
CA THR A 44 4.72 -7.89 -4.62
C THR A 44 3.62 -6.83 -4.72
N ILE A 45 2.46 -7.06 -4.09
CA ILE A 45 1.33 -6.13 -4.13
C ILE A 45 1.65 -4.81 -3.40
N GLY A 46 2.26 -4.89 -2.21
CA GLY A 46 2.62 -3.68 -1.45
C GLY A 46 3.68 -2.83 -2.14
N MET A 47 4.68 -3.47 -2.77
CA MET A 47 5.68 -2.75 -3.56
C MET A 47 5.07 -2.08 -4.80
N MET A 48 4.14 -2.74 -5.47
CA MET A 48 3.42 -2.14 -6.60
C MET A 48 2.52 -0.99 -6.15
N ALA A 49 1.88 -1.11 -4.97
CA ALA A 49 1.15 0.01 -4.38
C ALA A 49 2.09 1.19 -4.08
N LEU A 50 3.28 0.94 -3.53
CA LEU A 50 4.31 1.97 -3.31
C LEU A 50 4.66 2.69 -4.63
N LEU A 51 4.98 1.95 -5.70
CA LEU A 51 5.32 2.53 -7.01
C LEU A 51 4.19 3.39 -7.57
N LEU A 52 2.94 2.92 -7.47
CA LEU A 52 1.76 3.67 -7.91
C LEU A 52 1.53 4.93 -7.06
N LEU A 53 1.73 4.86 -5.75
CA LEU A 53 1.64 6.01 -4.85
C LEU A 53 2.72 7.05 -5.18
N LYS A 54 3.95 6.64 -5.47
CA LYS A 54 5.02 7.55 -5.93
C LYS A 54 4.66 8.19 -7.27
N MET A 55 4.16 7.42 -8.24
CA MET A 55 3.71 7.95 -9.52
C MET A 55 2.60 9.00 -9.33
N ARG A 56 1.67 8.79 -8.39
CA ARG A 56 0.61 9.74 -8.03
C ARG A 56 1.08 10.86 -7.09
N LYS A 57 2.37 10.97 -6.82
CA LYS A 57 3.01 12.01 -5.99
C LYS A 57 2.50 12.04 -4.54
N ALA A 58 2.16 10.89 -3.99
CA ALA A 58 1.86 10.77 -2.56
C ALA A 58 3.08 11.22 -1.73
N LYS A 59 2.81 11.89 -0.61
CA LYS A 59 3.83 12.44 0.28
C LYS A 59 4.08 11.48 1.44
N ASN A 60 5.33 11.46 1.93
CA ASN A 60 5.72 10.74 3.15
C ASN A 60 5.16 9.30 3.21
N ILE A 61 5.59 8.45 2.28
CA ILE A 61 5.16 7.06 2.23
C ILE A 61 5.97 6.24 3.23
N ILE A 62 5.27 5.63 4.18
CA ILE A 62 5.83 4.73 5.20
C ILE A 62 5.55 3.30 4.78
N VAL A 63 6.56 2.44 4.74
CA VAL A 63 6.40 1.01 4.41
C VAL A 63 6.76 0.15 5.61
N SER A 64 5.92 -0.83 5.94
CA SER A 64 6.18 -1.79 7.02
C SER A 64 6.25 -3.22 6.48
N ASP A 65 7.29 -3.95 6.85
CA ASP A 65 7.45 -5.40 6.58
C ASP A 65 8.36 -6.03 7.62
N THR A 66 8.27 -7.35 7.80
CA THR A 66 9.16 -8.10 8.72
C THR A 66 10.51 -8.44 8.10
N SER A 67 10.65 -8.33 6.78
CA SER A 67 11.87 -8.65 6.05
C SER A 67 12.75 -7.41 5.86
N PRO A 68 13.96 -7.36 6.44
CA PRO A 68 14.89 -6.25 6.20
C PRO A 68 15.21 -6.06 4.72
N TYR A 69 15.37 -7.14 3.96
CA TYR A 69 15.61 -7.09 2.51
C TYR A 69 14.50 -6.35 1.77
N ARG A 70 13.24 -6.64 2.10
CA ARG A 70 12.09 -5.97 1.47
C ARG A 70 11.99 -4.50 1.88
N LEU A 71 12.33 -4.19 3.11
CA LEU A 71 12.35 -2.80 3.59
C LEU A 71 13.44 -1.99 2.88
N ASP A 72 14.64 -2.55 2.70
CA ASP A 72 15.71 -1.90 1.92
C ASP A 72 15.29 -1.71 0.45
N LEU A 73 14.59 -2.68 -0.13
CA LEU A 73 14.05 -2.54 -1.48
C LEU A 73 12.98 -1.44 -1.53
N ALA A 74 12.10 -1.34 -0.54
CA ALA A 74 11.10 -0.28 -0.46
C ALA A 74 11.75 1.12 -0.43
N LEU A 75 12.84 1.30 0.32
CA LEU A 75 13.60 2.56 0.31
C LEU A 75 14.16 2.87 -1.08
N ARG A 76 14.77 1.88 -1.75
CA ARG A 76 15.27 2.06 -3.12
C ARG A 76 14.17 2.40 -4.12
N LEU A 77 12.95 1.89 -3.92
CA LEU A 77 11.77 2.18 -4.74
C LEU A 77 11.06 3.47 -4.35
N GLY A 78 11.56 4.19 -3.35
CA GLY A 78 11.11 5.54 -3.01
C GLY A 78 10.18 5.64 -1.81
N ALA A 79 10.14 4.64 -0.92
CA ALA A 79 9.56 4.84 0.40
C ALA A 79 10.35 5.91 1.16
N ASP A 80 9.66 6.79 1.85
CA ASP A 80 10.31 7.86 2.63
C ASP A 80 10.73 7.36 4.01
N HIS A 81 10.01 6.37 4.56
CA HIS A 81 10.29 5.74 5.84
C HIS A 81 9.98 4.25 5.80
N ILE A 82 10.68 3.47 6.62
CA ILE A 82 10.44 2.04 6.81
C ILE A 82 10.28 1.69 8.29
N VAL A 83 9.45 0.68 8.58
CA VAL A 83 9.24 0.17 9.94
C VAL A 83 9.25 -1.35 9.93
N ASN A 84 10.16 -1.96 10.70
CA ASN A 84 10.14 -3.40 10.96
C ASN A 84 9.34 -3.68 12.24
N PRO A 85 8.17 -4.34 12.15
CA PRO A 85 7.31 -4.64 13.31
C PRO A 85 7.88 -5.70 14.26
N LEU A 86 9.01 -6.33 13.93
CA LEU A 86 9.75 -7.22 14.82
C LEU A 86 10.75 -6.46 15.69
N GLU A 87 11.13 -5.25 15.31
CA GLU A 87 12.14 -4.44 15.99
C GLU A 87 11.56 -3.27 16.75
N LYS A 88 10.42 -2.73 16.26
CA LYS A 88 9.79 -1.54 16.81
C LYS A 88 8.27 -1.70 16.87
N ASP A 89 7.66 -1.09 17.86
CA ASP A 89 6.21 -0.89 17.84
C ASP A 89 5.83 0.01 16.66
N VAL A 90 4.94 -0.48 15.80
CA VAL A 90 4.56 0.19 14.55
C VAL A 90 3.86 1.52 14.84
N ILE A 91 3.00 1.56 15.85
CA ILE A 91 2.20 2.75 16.19
C ILE A 91 3.10 3.84 16.71
N GLU A 92 4.02 3.52 17.63
CA GLU A 92 4.98 4.47 18.18
C GLU A 92 5.96 4.97 17.11
N ALA A 93 6.40 4.08 16.20
CA ALA A 93 7.24 4.49 15.08
C ALA A 93 6.50 5.47 14.14
N VAL A 94 5.26 5.16 13.77
CA VAL A 94 4.43 6.06 12.95
C VAL A 94 4.15 7.36 13.68
N ARG A 95 3.84 7.32 14.97
CA ARG A 95 3.64 8.52 15.80
C ARG A 95 4.86 9.44 15.77
N THR A 96 6.05 8.87 15.88
CA THR A 96 7.31 9.62 15.79
C THR A 96 7.53 10.21 14.41
N ILE A 97 7.37 9.41 13.34
CA ILE A 97 7.57 9.85 11.95
C ILE A 97 6.60 10.98 11.58
N THR A 98 5.35 10.87 12.01
CA THR A 98 4.28 11.81 11.65
C THR A 98 4.17 13.02 12.58
N GLY A 99 5.00 13.12 13.60
CA GLY A 99 4.86 14.17 14.63
C GLY A 99 3.51 14.13 15.35
N ASN A 100 3.00 12.93 15.65
CA ASN A 100 1.70 12.62 16.28
C ASN A 100 0.46 12.89 15.42
N THR A 101 0.59 13.28 14.15
CA THR A 101 -0.59 13.49 13.27
C THR A 101 -1.20 12.20 12.75
N MET A 102 -0.45 11.11 12.77
CA MET A 102 -0.81 9.79 12.24
C MET A 102 -1.02 9.80 10.72
N CYS A 103 -1.42 8.66 10.13
CA CYS A 103 -1.56 8.53 8.69
C CYS A 103 -2.97 8.91 8.21
N ASP A 104 -3.06 9.48 7.01
CA ASP A 104 -4.31 9.78 6.32
C ASP A 104 -4.89 8.56 5.62
N ILE A 105 -4.01 7.68 5.13
CA ILE A 105 -4.37 6.52 4.33
C ILE A 105 -3.46 5.36 4.72
N SER A 106 -4.04 4.17 4.84
CA SER A 106 -3.27 2.92 4.95
C SER A 106 -3.68 1.92 3.88
N PHE A 107 -2.69 1.22 3.31
CA PHE A 107 -2.87 0.08 2.42
C PHE A 107 -2.38 -1.18 3.12
N GLU A 108 -3.28 -2.12 3.38
CA GLU A 108 -2.98 -3.38 4.04
C GLU A 108 -2.87 -4.49 2.98
N ALA A 109 -1.67 -5.05 2.80
CA ALA A 109 -1.34 -6.01 1.75
C ALA A 109 -0.80 -7.36 2.29
N VAL A 110 -1.18 -7.73 3.52
CA VAL A 110 -0.78 -8.99 4.19
C VAL A 110 -1.99 -9.88 4.46
N GLY A 111 -3.03 -9.33 5.08
CA GLY A 111 -4.29 -10.05 5.37
C GLY A 111 -4.28 -10.87 6.65
N THR A 112 -3.53 -10.47 7.67
CA THR A 112 -3.55 -11.11 9.00
C THR A 112 -4.23 -10.22 10.03
N ALA A 113 -4.68 -10.80 11.16
CA ALA A 113 -5.25 -10.02 12.25
C ALA A 113 -4.30 -8.93 12.74
N LYS A 114 -2.99 -9.22 12.82
CA LYS A 114 -1.98 -8.26 13.26
C LYS A 114 -1.84 -7.08 12.29
N SER A 115 -1.76 -7.36 10.99
CA SER A 115 -1.61 -6.31 9.97
C SER A 115 -2.90 -5.51 9.76
N ALA A 116 -4.06 -6.16 9.85
CA ALA A 116 -5.36 -5.50 9.79
C ALA A 116 -5.53 -4.50 10.96
N ARG A 117 -5.21 -4.92 12.20
CA ARG A 117 -5.22 -4.00 13.36
C ARG A 117 -4.24 -2.86 13.16
N ALA A 118 -2.98 -3.15 12.81
CA ALA A 118 -1.97 -2.13 12.59
C ALA A 118 -2.43 -1.10 11.54
N SER A 119 -3.12 -1.56 10.46
CA SER A 119 -3.63 -0.66 9.41
C SER A 119 -4.66 0.35 9.90
N LEU A 120 -5.39 0.02 10.97
CA LEU A 120 -6.35 0.93 11.61
C LEU A 120 -5.69 1.78 12.70
N ASP A 121 -4.73 1.17 13.43
CA ASP A 121 -4.09 1.82 14.58
C ASP A 121 -3.17 2.97 14.20
N VAL A 122 -2.63 2.96 13.00
CA VAL A 122 -1.78 4.03 12.46
C VAL A 122 -2.55 5.20 11.87
N LEU A 123 -3.89 5.13 11.81
CA LEU A 123 -4.72 6.15 11.17
C LEU A 123 -5.17 7.24 12.13
N ARG A 124 -5.23 8.48 11.62
CA ARG A 124 -5.89 9.59 12.29
C ARG A 124 -7.42 9.49 12.21
N ILE A 125 -8.13 10.35 12.91
CA ILE A 125 -9.59 10.47 12.83
C ILE A 125 -10.02 10.81 11.38
N GLY A 126 -11.08 10.16 10.89
CA GLY A 126 -11.64 10.35 9.55
C GLY A 126 -10.80 9.77 8.41
N ALA A 127 -9.76 9.01 8.71
CA ALA A 127 -8.83 8.44 7.72
C ALA A 127 -9.36 7.17 7.05
N THR A 128 -8.67 6.72 5.99
CA THR A 128 -9.12 5.59 5.17
C THR A 128 -8.11 4.44 5.17
N ALA A 129 -8.59 3.22 5.44
CA ALA A 129 -7.87 1.96 5.22
C ALA A 129 -8.35 1.27 3.94
N ILE A 130 -7.42 0.83 3.10
CA ILE A 130 -7.67 -0.05 1.94
C ILE A 130 -7.12 -1.43 2.27
N TRP A 131 -7.99 -2.44 2.36
CA TRP A 131 -7.61 -3.82 2.65
C TRP A 131 -7.54 -4.64 1.37
N ILE A 132 -6.37 -5.15 1.08
CA ILE A 132 -6.03 -5.96 -0.10
C ILE A 132 -5.68 -7.39 0.32
N GLY A 133 -4.95 -7.51 1.43
CA GLY A 133 -4.52 -8.81 1.97
C GLY A 133 -5.71 -9.62 2.47
N ASN A 134 -5.68 -10.94 2.27
CA ASN A 134 -6.74 -11.87 2.67
C ASN A 134 -6.21 -13.23 3.13
N ALA A 135 -5.03 -13.25 3.78
CA ALA A 135 -4.40 -14.49 4.26
C ALA A 135 -5.24 -15.20 5.34
N GLN A 136 -6.03 -14.45 6.11
CA GLN A 136 -6.94 -15.00 7.12
C GLN A 136 -8.40 -14.69 6.76
N LYS A 137 -9.28 -15.69 6.88
CA LYS A 137 -10.72 -15.54 6.63
C LYS A 137 -11.41 -14.66 7.67
N PHE A 138 -10.97 -14.76 8.93
CA PHE A 138 -11.53 -14.00 10.04
C PHE A 138 -10.41 -13.23 10.74
N VAL A 139 -10.62 -11.94 10.94
CA VAL A 139 -9.73 -11.07 11.70
C VAL A 139 -10.53 -10.32 12.76
N GLU A 140 -9.97 -10.19 13.95
CA GLU A 140 -10.56 -9.43 15.04
C GLU A 140 -10.03 -8.01 15.01
N VAL A 141 -10.92 -7.03 15.05
CA VAL A 141 -10.60 -5.60 15.03
C VAL A 141 -11.35 -4.86 16.14
N ASP A 142 -10.82 -3.75 16.60
CA ASP A 142 -11.46 -2.87 17.56
C ASP A 142 -12.58 -2.07 16.90
N MET A 143 -13.83 -2.52 17.10
CA MET A 143 -15.01 -1.86 16.56
C MET A 143 -15.23 -0.47 17.19
N GLN A 144 -14.94 -0.33 18.49
CA GLN A 144 -15.10 0.95 19.18
C GLN A 144 -14.18 1.99 18.56
N LYS A 145 -12.93 1.64 18.28
CA LYS A 145 -11.99 2.52 17.60
C LYS A 145 -12.52 2.96 16.24
N ILE A 146 -12.98 2.01 15.40
CA ILE A 146 -13.51 2.34 14.07
C ILE A 146 -14.62 3.38 14.16
N VAL A 147 -15.56 3.19 15.11
CA VAL A 147 -16.71 4.09 15.29
C VAL A 147 -16.30 5.44 15.86
N THR A 148 -15.49 5.44 16.93
CA THR A 148 -15.13 6.70 17.64
C THR A 148 -14.13 7.57 16.88
N THR A 149 -13.38 6.99 15.94
CA THR A 149 -12.44 7.73 15.07
C THR A 149 -12.94 7.85 13.62
N GLU A 150 -14.19 7.45 13.34
CA GLU A 150 -14.86 7.64 12.04
C GLU A 150 -14.04 7.09 10.86
N LEU A 151 -13.42 5.90 11.03
CA LEU A 151 -12.59 5.32 9.99
C LEU A 151 -13.40 4.79 8.82
N VAL A 152 -12.88 5.00 7.60
CA VAL A 152 -13.40 4.38 6.40
C VAL A 152 -12.58 3.16 6.05
N ILE A 153 -13.21 1.98 5.96
CA ILE A 153 -12.55 0.74 5.54
C ILE A 153 -13.11 0.32 4.19
N ARG A 154 -12.24 0.12 3.20
CA ARG A 154 -12.60 -0.34 1.86
C ARG A 154 -11.82 -1.60 1.50
N GLY A 155 -12.53 -2.70 1.22
CA GLY A 155 -11.93 -3.90 0.68
C GLY A 155 -11.54 -3.73 -0.79
N ASN A 156 -10.47 -4.42 -1.21
CA ASN A 156 -10.09 -4.58 -2.60
C ASN A 156 -9.93 -6.07 -2.91
N TYR A 157 -10.66 -6.56 -3.90
CA TYR A 157 -10.54 -7.95 -4.35
C TYR A 157 -10.21 -7.96 -5.83
N VAL A 158 -9.07 -8.55 -6.17
CA VAL A 158 -8.53 -8.65 -7.52
C VAL A 158 -8.61 -7.32 -8.29
N TYR A 159 -8.91 -7.33 -9.56
CA TYR A 159 -8.99 -6.17 -10.46
C TYR A 159 -10.16 -6.31 -11.43
N ASP A 160 -10.50 -5.24 -12.13
CA ASP A 160 -11.38 -5.23 -13.28
C ASP A 160 -10.57 -5.08 -14.57
N PHE A 161 -11.25 -5.22 -15.70
CA PHE A 161 -10.60 -5.16 -17.02
C PHE A 161 -9.88 -3.83 -17.26
N ASP A 162 -10.46 -2.72 -16.80
CA ASP A 162 -9.85 -1.41 -16.95
C ASP A 162 -8.58 -1.27 -16.13
N SER A 163 -8.56 -1.75 -14.89
CA SER A 163 -7.34 -1.78 -14.05
C SER A 163 -6.23 -2.61 -14.69
N PHE A 164 -6.57 -3.75 -15.31
CA PHE A 164 -5.58 -4.57 -16.02
C PHE A 164 -5.02 -3.85 -17.24
N ARG A 165 -5.90 -3.27 -18.07
CA ARG A 165 -5.51 -2.54 -19.26
C ARG A 165 -4.61 -1.33 -18.94
N GLU A 166 -4.97 -0.54 -17.94
CA GLU A 166 -4.15 0.62 -17.53
C GLU A 166 -2.81 0.18 -16.93
N SER A 167 -2.78 -0.91 -16.15
CA SER A 167 -1.53 -1.48 -15.64
C SER A 167 -0.58 -1.93 -16.75
N LEU A 168 -1.11 -2.60 -17.79
CA LEU A 168 -0.33 -2.97 -18.95
C LEU A 168 0.27 -1.75 -19.65
N LYS A 169 -0.53 -0.70 -19.88
CA LYS A 169 -0.05 0.56 -20.46
C LYS A 169 1.07 1.21 -19.65
N LEU A 170 0.98 1.19 -18.32
CA LEU A 170 2.01 1.75 -17.44
C LEU A 170 3.33 1.01 -17.54
N LEU A 171 3.29 -0.30 -17.81
CA LEU A 171 4.49 -1.10 -18.07
C LEU A 171 5.03 -0.83 -19.50
N GLU A 172 4.16 -0.83 -20.50
CA GLU A 172 4.53 -0.62 -21.92
C GLU A 172 5.20 0.74 -22.15
N ASN A 173 4.71 1.79 -21.53
CA ASN A 173 5.25 3.14 -21.67
C ASN A 173 6.36 3.50 -20.68
N GLY A 174 6.75 2.55 -19.81
CA GLY A 174 7.82 2.73 -18.82
C GLY A 174 7.48 3.71 -17.68
N SER A 175 6.20 4.05 -17.49
CA SER A 175 5.77 4.95 -16.40
C SER A 175 5.97 4.32 -15.02
N ILE A 176 5.94 2.99 -14.96
CA ILE A 176 6.29 2.21 -13.76
C ILE A 176 7.40 1.23 -14.13
N LYS A 177 8.45 1.23 -13.30
CA LYS A 177 9.59 0.33 -13.44
C LYS A 177 9.50 -0.76 -12.39
N VAL A 178 9.34 -1.99 -12.82
CA VAL A 178 9.11 -3.16 -11.95
C VAL A 178 10.28 -4.16 -11.95
N GLU A 179 11.35 -3.88 -12.69
CA GLU A 179 12.49 -4.77 -12.88
C GLU A 179 13.15 -5.19 -11.55
N ALA A 180 13.10 -4.30 -10.55
CA ALA A 180 13.62 -4.59 -9.22
C ALA A 180 12.77 -5.59 -8.42
N LEU A 181 11.61 -5.98 -8.94
CA LEU A 181 10.68 -6.94 -8.31
C LEU A 181 10.81 -8.34 -8.89
N ILE A 182 11.63 -8.52 -9.92
CA ILE A 182 12.00 -9.79 -10.56
C ILE A 182 13.30 -10.29 -9.93
#